data_33fba651b8ce19ec29d4bfb793ffec6b
#
_entry.id   33fba651b8ce19ec29d4bfb793ffec6b
#
_cell.length_a   1.000
_cell.length_b   1.000
_cell.length_c   1.000
_cell.angle_alpha   90.00
_cell.angle_beta   90.00
_cell.angle_gamma   90.00
#
_symmetry.space_group_name_H-M   'P 1'
#
loop_
_entity.id
_entity.type
_entity.pdbx_description
1 polymer ?
#
loop_
_entity_poly.entity_id
_entity_poly.type
_entity_poly.pdbx_seq_one_letter_code
_entity_poly.pdbx_strand_id
1 'polypeptide(L)'
;WGTLQFLKKEFSQLETNLRTWQQNVPQTLVGTDLPLSRWRIAAEQQNRFLWSQKLIDAWRHNTPVDPAYDNGHLLQLNQPIYGELPALDTRLGHITTLEFQGYLTTRGTPGFLASFPGLRRLAISDMTLRTLPGEISALTHLNALTLRGCALNLTTPTRAALANLTELHTLDLSHNPLVLAPNFENMANLRTLNLSHCGISIFPTGLLNRPRLANANLSHNNLRRLPEALYSLPASAAKAYDLSGNPLTRATLERIKTYCQSTGEHFGVQANPDEVRLVQALYPTYNVPEANQFIFRLPGGLDDSMANLVRLKADYERLQADLQEWVVDVPESHPVTNLPMDEQIRPQQQLIRAEIRALLEQGWRRETSLDLSHDPLTQSHQMTLTLPLWGDLPRLNVDFKHISKLELRAQETTSIPEGFLERFPNLESLLIHRYALQDIPAGVFKLPKLTTLSLTQCNLRLTPDSVAALSDLHDLEYLDLSDNPLALTPDVSKMSGLETLMMENTRLTEVPHGVFNLTSLTQLNLSDNHITELPTDLLEVDPDSAAGFDLSDNPFSPAALAILRRYYNRTAVDFDVAQARQPAPDRSSSRSATSSETEGEE
;
A
#
# COMPACT_ATOMS: atom_id res chain seq x y z
N TRP A 1 35.76 -20.30 51.99
CA TRP A 1 36.08 -21.75 51.91
C TRP A 1 34.84 -22.59 51.62
N GLY A 2 33.70 -22.42 52.31
CA GLY A 2 32.49 -23.21 52.13
C GLY A 2 31.91 -23.09 50.69
N THR A 3 31.88 -21.91 50.13
CA THR A 3 31.39 -21.65 48.77
C THR A 3 32.25 -22.34 47.71
N LEU A 4 33.57 -22.33 47.88
CA LEU A 4 34.51 -22.97 46.94
C LEU A 4 34.44 -24.50 46.99
N GLN A 5 34.20 -25.06 48.15
CA GLN A 5 33.97 -26.52 48.31
C GLN A 5 32.63 -26.94 47.71
N PHE A 6 31.60 -26.11 47.86
CA PHE A 6 30.30 -26.34 47.23
C PHE A 6 30.42 -26.36 45.72
N LEU A 7 31.02 -25.34 45.11
CA LEU A 7 31.24 -25.25 43.66
C LEU A 7 32.07 -26.43 43.12
N LYS A 8 33.10 -26.86 43.85
CA LYS A 8 33.87 -28.05 43.45
C LYS A 8 33.04 -29.33 43.45
N LYS A 9 32.19 -29.50 44.47
CA LYS A 9 31.29 -30.66 44.56
C LYS A 9 30.26 -30.63 43.45
N GLU A 10 29.62 -29.47 43.20
CA GLU A 10 28.65 -29.27 42.13
C GLU A 10 29.26 -29.55 40.75
N PHE A 11 30.46 -29.02 40.47
CA PHE A 11 31.16 -29.30 39.22
C PHE A 11 31.50 -30.78 39.03
N SER A 12 32.03 -31.44 40.07
CA SER A 12 32.35 -32.86 40.02
C SER A 12 31.12 -33.73 39.77
N GLN A 13 29.96 -33.34 40.33
CA GLN A 13 28.69 -34.03 40.10
C GLN A 13 28.21 -33.84 38.66
N LEU A 14 28.24 -32.60 38.15
CA LEU A 14 27.90 -32.28 36.77
C LEU A 14 28.77 -33.08 35.79
N GLU A 15 30.12 -33.08 35.99
CA GLU A 15 31.04 -33.79 35.13
C GLU A 15 30.78 -35.31 35.15
N THR A 16 30.48 -35.87 36.33
CA THR A 16 30.16 -37.29 36.47
C THR A 16 28.86 -37.65 35.77
N ASN A 17 27.81 -36.86 35.94
CA ASN A 17 26.52 -37.08 35.29
C ASN A 17 26.64 -37.01 33.77
N LEU A 18 27.35 -36.01 33.26
CA LEU A 18 27.58 -35.85 31.82
C LEU A 18 28.42 -36.98 31.23
N ARG A 19 29.49 -37.45 31.94
CA ARG A 19 30.31 -38.59 31.52
C ARG A 19 29.49 -39.88 31.47
N THR A 20 28.66 -40.14 32.47
CA THR A 20 27.75 -41.29 32.50
C THR A 20 26.76 -41.24 31.34
N TRP A 21 26.16 -40.05 31.07
CA TRP A 21 25.24 -39.86 29.95
C TRP A 21 25.92 -40.05 28.58
N GLN A 22 27.19 -39.60 28.41
CA GLN A 22 27.97 -39.82 27.18
C GLN A 22 28.21 -41.32 26.91
N GLN A 23 28.40 -42.10 27.94
CA GLN A 23 28.66 -43.55 27.82
C GLN A 23 27.38 -44.36 27.56
N ASN A 24 26.23 -43.87 28.03
CA ASN A 24 24.94 -44.55 27.94
C ASN A 24 24.20 -44.25 26.61
N VAL A 25 24.88 -44.43 25.48
CA VAL A 25 24.27 -44.28 24.17
C VAL A 25 23.28 -45.43 23.90
N PRO A 26 22.06 -45.17 23.42
CA PRO A 26 21.14 -46.20 23.01
C PRO A 26 21.76 -47.13 21.95
N GLN A 27 21.62 -48.42 22.13
CA GLN A 27 22.15 -49.44 21.20
C GLN A 27 21.11 -49.84 20.14
N THR A 28 19.85 -49.50 20.36
CA THR A 28 18.73 -49.77 19.46
C THR A 28 18.00 -48.50 19.08
N LEU A 29 17.27 -48.56 17.98
CA LEU A 29 16.42 -47.46 17.53
C LEU A 29 15.31 -47.25 18.58
N VAL A 30 15.19 -46.04 19.13
CA VAL A 30 14.25 -45.73 20.21
C VAL A 30 12.82 -46.13 19.81
N GLY A 31 12.19 -46.98 20.61
CA GLY A 31 10.84 -47.52 20.37
C GLY A 31 10.80 -48.75 19.47
N THR A 32 11.97 -49.33 19.13
CA THR A 32 12.08 -50.58 18.36
C THR A 32 13.24 -51.42 18.91
N ASP A 33 13.29 -52.71 18.57
CA ASP A 33 14.43 -53.60 18.90
C ASP A 33 15.50 -53.61 17.81
N LEU A 34 15.41 -52.75 16.79
CA LEU A 34 16.37 -52.70 15.69
C LEU A 34 17.70 -52.10 16.18
N PRO A 35 18.83 -52.81 16.01
CA PRO A 35 20.12 -52.34 16.46
C PRO A 35 20.59 -51.12 15.64
N LEU A 36 21.19 -50.15 16.31
CA LEU A 36 21.88 -49.04 15.66
C LEU A 36 23.22 -49.51 15.05
N SER A 37 23.53 -48.98 13.88
CA SER A 37 24.83 -49.21 13.27
C SER A 37 25.97 -48.63 14.13
N ARG A 38 27.15 -49.25 14.11
CA ARG A 38 28.33 -48.77 14.84
C ARG A 38 28.65 -47.30 14.50
N TRP A 39 28.44 -46.91 13.26
CA TRP A 39 28.63 -45.54 12.82
C TRP A 39 27.65 -44.56 13.54
N ARG A 40 26.38 -44.91 13.65
CA ARG A 40 25.40 -44.09 14.36
C ARG A 40 25.68 -43.97 15.85
N ILE A 41 26.12 -45.05 16.48
CA ILE A 41 26.54 -45.05 17.90
C ILE A 41 27.74 -44.11 18.10
N ALA A 42 28.75 -44.18 17.22
CA ALA A 42 29.92 -43.30 17.29
C ALA A 42 29.58 -41.83 17.07
N ALA A 43 28.67 -41.53 16.09
CA ALA A 43 28.19 -40.18 15.86
C ALA A 43 27.42 -39.61 17.06
N GLU A 44 26.58 -40.45 17.70
CA GLU A 44 25.86 -40.05 18.92
C GLU A 44 26.80 -39.80 20.10
N GLN A 45 27.82 -40.63 20.31
CA GLN A 45 28.86 -40.39 21.32
C GLN A 45 29.53 -39.02 21.10
N GLN A 46 29.87 -38.70 19.86
CA GLN A 46 30.46 -37.40 19.50
C GLN A 46 29.49 -36.23 19.78
N ASN A 47 28.22 -36.37 19.43
CA ASN A 47 27.20 -35.33 19.68
C ASN A 47 27.03 -35.10 21.20
N ARG A 48 26.94 -36.17 21.99
CA ARG A 48 26.84 -36.09 23.45
C ARG A 48 28.10 -35.49 24.09
N PHE A 49 29.29 -35.79 23.55
CA PHE A 49 30.52 -35.14 23.98
C PHE A 49 30.45 -33.62 23.74
N LEU A 50 30.03 -33.17 22.56
CA LEU A 50 29.92 -31.76 22.23
C LEU A 50 28.90 -31.03 23.12
N TRP A 51 27.75 -31.66 23.40
CA TRP A 51 26.75 -31.12 24.36
C TRP A 51 27.36 -30.98 25.76
N SER A 52 28.07 -31.98 26.22
CA SER A 52 28.70 -31.96 27.54
C SER A 52 29.70 -30.82 27.66
N GLN A 53 30.52 -30.59 26.63
CA GLN A 53 31.46 -29.46 26.61
C GLN A 53 30.71 -28.13 26.73
N LYS A 54 29.64 -27.92 25.94
CA LYS A 54 28.83 -26.70 25.99
C LYS A 54 28.14 -26.52 27.35
N LEU A 55 27.66 -27.58 28.00
CA LEU A 55 27.05 -27.52 29.33
C LEU A 55 28.08 -27.20 30.42
N ILE A 56 29.31 -27.71 30.30
CA ILE A 56 30.44 -27.35 31.16
C ILE A 56 30.84 -25.89 30.95
N ASP A 57 30.88 -25.42 29.69
CA ASP A 57 31.17 -24.03 29.37
C ASP A 57 30.05 -23.09 29.92
N ALA A 58 28.80 -23.52 29.84
CA ALA A 58 27.69 -22.80 30.46
C ALA A 58 27.89 -22.71 31.99
N TRP A 59 28.25 -23.79 32.66
CA TRP A 59 28.52 -23.76 34.10
C TRP A 59 29.69 -22.83 34.46
N ARG A 60 30.70 -22.73 33.58
CA ARG A 60 31.87 -21.85 33.72
C ARG A 60 31.62 -20.40 33.31
N HIS A 61 30.42 -20.04 32.88
CA HIS A 61 30.08 -18.73 32.29
C HIS A 61 30.91 -18.40 31.03
N ASN A 62 31.34 -19.41 30.28
CA ASN A 62 32.10 -19.26 29.03
C ASN A 62 31.22 -19.29 27.78
N THR A 63 29.90 -19.22 27.92
CA THR A 63 28.97 -19.13 26.81
C THR A 63 28.88 -17.70 26.27
N PRO A 64 28.48 -17.48 24.99
CA PRO A 64 28.27 -16.15 24.45
C PRO A 64 27.27 -15.34 25.27
N VAL A 65 27.54 -14.05 25.40
CA VAL A 65 26.57 -13.11 25.98
C VAL A 65 25.33 -13.01 25.08
N ASP A 66 24.17 -13.02 25.68
CA ASP A 66 22.91 -12.84 24.96
C ASP A 66 22.68 -11.36 24.68
N PRO A 67 22.72 -10.92 23.40
CA PRO A 67 22.59 -9.50 23.07
C PRO A 67 21.21 -8.91 23.38
N ALA A 68 20.22 -9.77 23.65
CA ALA A 68 18.85 -9.34 23.95
C ALA A 68 18.61 -9.09 25.44
N TYR A 69 19.51 -9.51 26.32
CA TYR A 69 19.31 -9.44 27.77
C TYR A 69 20.61 -9.08 28.51
N ASP A 70 20.57 -8.03 29.32
CA ASP A 70 21.69 -7.61 30.13
C ASP A 70 22.18 -8.74 31.06
N ASN A 71 23.49 -9.01 31.03
CA ASN A 71 24.14 -10.10 31.77
C ASN A 71 23.57 -11.51 31.49
N GLY A 72 22.79 -11.68 30.43
CA GLY A 72 22.28 -12.97 29.98
C GLY A 72 23.29 -13.71 29.10
N HIS A 73 23.21 -15.04 29.08
CA HIS A 73 24.02 -15.88 28.22
C HIS A 73 23.13 -16.74 27.30
N LEU A 74 23.65 -17.00 26.10
CA LEU A 74 23.06 -17.85 25.08
C LEU A 74 23.67 -19.25 25.11
N LEU A 75 22.85 -20.29 25.23
CA LEU A 75 23.26 -21.67 25.10
C LEU A 75 22.60 -22.33 23.89
N GLN A 76 23.39 -22.63 22.88
CA GLN A 76 22.96 -23.32 21.66
C GLN A 76 23.53 -24.73 21.58
N LEU A 77 22.64 -25.71 21.59
CA LEU A 77 22.97 -27.14 21.54
C LEU A 77 22.58 -27.69 20.16
N ASN A 78 23.41 -27.41 19.16
CA ASN A 78 23.06 -27.58 17.74
C ASN A 78 23.23 -29.04 17.22
N GLN A 79 23.79 -29.93 18.02
CA GLN A 79 23.95 -31.33 17.64
C GLN A 79 22.71 -32.12 18.06
N PRO A 80 21.99 -32.76 17.15
CA PRO A 80 20.82 -33.52 17.49
C PRO A 80 21.17 -34.77 18.29
N ILE A 81 20.48 -35.01 19.40
CA ILE A 81 20.72 -36.10 20.36
C ILE A 81 19.69 -37.20 20.15
N TYR A 82 20.18 -38.45 20.28
CA TYR A 82 19.35 -39.64 20.20
C TYR A 82 19.02 -40.17 21.62
N GLY A 83 17.73 -40.40 21.92
CA GLY A 83 17.29 -40.85 23.23
C GLY A 83 17.03 -39.70 24.22
N GLU A 84 17.40 -39.86 25.47
CA GLU A 84 17.10 -38.91 26.54
C GLU A 84 18.15 -37.82 26.68
N LEU A 85 17.71 -36.61 27.11
CA LEU A 85 18.61 -35.53 27.48
C LEU A 85 19.35 -35.83 28.79
N PRO A 86 20.51 -35.19 29.09
CA PRO A 86 21.23 -35.41 30.32
C PRO A 86 20.43 -34.96 31.56
N ALA A 87 20.59 -35.64 32.68
CA ALA A 87 20.13 -35.12 33.96
C ALA A 87 21.14 -34.07 34.47
N LEU A 88 20.66 -32.91 34.84
CA LEU A 88 21.44 -31.80 35.37
C LEU A 88 21.03 -31.54 36.82
N ASP A 89 21.99 -31.61 37.75
CA ASP A 89 21.78 -31.32 39.18
C ASP A 89 22.31 -29.93 39.56
N THR A 90 22.48 -29.06 38.58
CA THR A 90 23.03 -27.71 38.75
C THR A 90 22.08 -26.67 38.21
N ARG A 91 22.16 -25.42 38.73
CA ARG A 91 21.37 -24.30 38.27
C ARG A 91 22.20 -23.35 37.41
N LEU A 92 21.77 -23.17 36.15
CA LEU A 92 22.38 -22.28 35.16
C LEU A 92 21.52 -21.04 34.98
N GLY A 93 21.29 -20.27 36.05
CA GLY A 93 20.36 -19.15 36.07
C GLY A 93 20.75 -17.93 35.24
N HIS A 94 22.01 -17.83 34.81
CA HIS A 94 22.52 -16.81 33.92
C HIS A 94 22.18 -17.09 32.43
N ILE A 95 21.77 -18.32 32.10
CA ILE A 95 21.31 -18.66 30.75
C ILE A 95 19.92 -18.07 30.54
N THR A 96 19.82 -17.08 29.65
CA THR A 96 18.57 -16.39 29.29
C THR A 96 17.97 -16.93 28.01
N THR A 97 18.81 -17.45 27.10
CA THR A 97 18.35 -18.10 25.86
C THR A 97 18.90 -19.51 25.76
N LEU A 98 18.00 -20.49 25.58
CA LEU A 98 18.31 -21.89 25.34
C LEU A 98 17.68 -22.33 24.02
N GLU A 99 18.52 -22.81 23.11
CA GLU A 99 18.11 -23.30 21.80
C GLU A 99 18.68 -24.69 21.55
N PHE A 100 17.86 -25.65 21.18
CA PHE A 100 18.31 -26.95 20.73
C PHE A 100 17.35 -27.65 19.79
N GLN A 101 17.92 -28.51 18.97
CA GLN A 101 17.19 -29.32 18.02
C GLN A 101 17.41 -30.80 18.36
N GLY A 102 16.34 -31.58 18.37
CA GLY A 102 16.38 -33.01 18.57
C GLY A 102 16.16 -33.81 17.29
N TYR A 103 15.98 -35.09 17.47
CA TYR A 103 15.33 -35.98 16.49
C TYR A 103 13.95 -36.36 17.02
N LEU A 104 13.06 -36.86 16.16
CA LEU A 104 11.77 -37.41 16.59
C LEU A 104 11.89 -38.52 17.65
N THR A 105 13.09 -39.05 17.86
CA THR A 105 13.45 -40.06 18.88
C THR A 105 14.04 -39.44 20.13
N THR A 106 14.32 -38.14 20.17
CA THR A 106 14.80 -37.44 21.36
C THR A 106 13.65 -37.23 22.33
N ARG A 107 13.86 -37.57 23.59
CA ARG A 107 12.88 -37.41 24.67
C ARG A 107 13.38 -36.43 25.70
N GLY A 108 12.46 -35.63 26.23
CA GLY A 108 12.73 -34.74 27.37
C GLY A 108 13.02 -35.54 28.64
N THR A 109 14.06 -35.16 29.34
CA THR A 109 14.36 -35.72 30.69
C THR A 109 13.70 -34.81 31.72
N PRO A 110 12.86 -35.35 32.62
CA PRO A 110 12.29 -34.56 33.70
C PRO A 110 13.36 -33.80 34.48
N GLY A 111 13.12 -32.53 34.79
CA GLY A 111 14.05 -31.67 35.50
C GLY A 111 15.13 -30.99 34.65
N PHE A 112 15.32 -31.36 33.39
CA PHE A 112 16.32 -30.71 32.53
C PHE A 112 16.10 -29.19 32.44
N LEU A 113 14.87 -28.75 32.15
CA LEU A 113 14.52 -27.32 32.03
C LEU A 113 14.55 -26.60 33.39
N ALA A 114 14.35 -27.31 34.50
CA ALA A 114 14.43 -26.73 35.84
C ALA A 114 15.85 -26.22 36.19
N SER A 115 16.87 -26.70 35.46
CA SER A 115 18.24 -26.20 35.60
C SER A 115 18.45 -24.78 35.05
N PHE A 116 17.49 -24.23 34.29
CA PHE A 116 17.57 -22.92 33.62
C PHE A 116 16.48 -21.93 34.12
N PRO A 117 16.47 -21.56 35.38
CA PRO A 117 15.37 -20.71 35.91
C PRO A 117 15.37 -19.28 35.38
N GLY A 118 16.45 -18.82 34.76
CA GLY A 118 16.60 -17.49 34.18
C GLY A 118 16.13 -17.35 32.73
N LEU A 119 15.53 -18.41 32.15
CA LEU A 119 15.14 -18.41 30.75
C LEU A 119 14.11 -17.34 30.43
N ARG A 120 14.40 -16.59 29.36
CA ARG A 120 13.51 -15.64 28.71
C ARG A 120 13.15 -16.08 27.30
N ARG A 121 14.01 -16.85 26.65
CA ARG A 121 13.77 -17.46 25.34
C ARG A 121 14.10 -18.95 25.40
N LEU A 122 13.14 -19.77 24.96
CA LEU A 122 13.30 -21.21 24.83
C LEU A 122 12.88 -21.63 23.44
N ALA A 123 13.80 -22.27 22.70
CA ALA A 123 13.52 -22.83 21.38
C ALA A 123 13.90 -24.31 21.33
N ILE A 124 12.92 -25.18 21.12
CA ILE A 124 13.06 -26.62 20.96
C ILE A 124 12.40 -27.01 19.64
N SER A 125 13.12 -27.73 18.79
CA SER A 125 12.57 -28.22 17.53
C SER A 125 12.82 -29.70 17.30
N ASP A 126 11.90 -30.34 16.58
CA ASP A 126 12.01 -31.72 16.07
C ASP A 126 12.29 -32.78 17.16
N MET A 127 11.65 -32.64 18.31
CA MET A 127 11.84 -33.53 19.47
C MET A 127 10.50 -34.12 19.92
N THR A 128 10.47 -35.34 20.46
CA THR A 128 9.25 -35.96 20.98
C THR A 128 8.99 -35.54 22.43
N LEU A 129 8.25 -34.45 22.62
CA LEU A 129 7.79 -34.01 23.95
C LEU A 129 6.46 -34.67 24.35
N ARG A 130 5.55 -34.93 23.41
CA ARG A 130 4.18 -35.45 23.57
C ARG A 130 3.25 -34.55 24.38
N THR A 131 3.70 -34.02 25.50
CA THR A 131 2.97 -33.08 26.35
C THR A 131 3.87 -31.89 26.70
N LEU A 132 3.27 -30.76 27.07
CA LEU A 132 4.03 -29.61 27.55
C LEU A 132 4.77 -30.00 28.84
N PRO A 133 6.12 -29.90 28.89
CA PRO A 133 6.86 -30.14 30.14
C PRO A 133 6.36 -29.24 31.27
N GLY A 134 6.17 -29.83 32.46
CA GLY A 134 5.64 -29.11 33.61
C GLY A 134 6.53 -27.94 34.05
N GLU A 135 7.83 -28.06 33.84
CA GLU A 135 8.84 -27.03 34.14
C GLU A 135 8.62 -25.74 33.35
N ILE A 136 8.07 -25.82 32.15
CA ILE A 136 7.77 -24.62 31.33
C ILE A 136 6.80 -23.69 32.03
N SER A 137 5.82 -24.24 32.78
CA SER A 137 4.87 -23.44 33.53
C SER A 137 5.51 -22.62 34.66
N ALA A 138 6.68 -23.01 35.13
CA ALA A 138 7.44 -22.28 36.14
C ALA A 138 8.32 -21.15 35.55
N LEU A 139 8.52 -21.13 34.23
CA LEU A 139 9.30 -20.12 33.51
C LEU A 139 8.43 -18.89 33.17
N THR A 140 7.87 -18.25 34.17
CA THR A 140 6.89 -17.14 34.01
C THR A 140 7.45 -15.91 33.31
N HIS A 141 8.78 -15.77 33.23
CA HIS A 141 9.46 -14.66 32.56
C HIS A 141 9.81 -14.93 31.09
N LEU A 142 9.32 -16.03 30.51
CA LEU A 142 9.52 -16.30 29.10
C LEU A 142 8.87 -15.22 28.22
N ASN A 143 9.71 -14.62 27.37
CA ASN A 143 9.27 -13.68 26.33
C ASN A 143 9.06 -14.38 24.99
N ALA A 144 9.79 -15.46 24.72
CA ALA A 144 9.64 -16.24 23.50
C ALA A 144 9.69 -17.75 23.80
N LEU A 145 8.70 -18.47 23.27
CA LEU A 145 8.62 -19.92 23.36
C LEU A 145 8.39 -20.51 21.97
N THR A 146 9.33 -21.33 21.53
CA THR A 146 9.25 -22.11 20.27
C THR A 146 9.33 -23.60 20.60
N LEU A 147 8.28 -24.35 20.30
CA LEU A 147 8.20 -25.81 20.43
C LEU A 147 7.72 -26.38 19.09
N ARG A 148 8.56 -26.28 18.06
CA ARG A 148 8.20 -26.66 16.70
C ARG A 148 8.43 -28.15 16.44
N GLY A 149 7.45 -28.85 15.85
CA GLY A 149 7.62 -30.25 15.43
C GLY A 149 7.91 -31.21 16.61
N CYS A 150 7.38 -30.89 17.81
CA CYS A 150 7.69 -31.63 19.03
C CYS A 150 6.68 -32.74 19.35
N ALA A 151 5.85 -33.14 18.40
CA ALA A 151 4.76 -34.10 18.59
C ALA A 151 3.86 -33.72 19.80
N LEU A 152 3.73 -32.41 20.06
CA LEU A 152 3.06 -31.86 21.23
C LEU A 152 1.55 -31.99 21.10
N ASN A 153 0.90 -32.49 22.15
CA ASN A 153 -0.53 -32.49 22.31
C ASN A 153 -0.89 -31.69 23.57
N LEU A 154 -1.87 -30.80 23.47
CA LEU A 154 -2.35 -30.01 24.60
C LEU A 154 -3.54 -30.70 25.25
N THR A 155 -3.44 -30.94 26.56
CA THR A 155 -4.54 -31.34 27.43
C THR A 155 -5.11 -30.10 28.13
N THR A 156 -6.25 -30.23 28.79
CA THR A 156 -6.83 -29.10 29.57
C THR A 156 -5.86 -28.52 30.58
N PRO A 157 -5.13 -29.32 31.41
CA PRO A 157 -4.14 -28.78 32.35
C PRO A 157 -2.96 -28.09 31.66
N THR A 158 -2.41 -28.67 30.58
CA THR A 158 -1.26 -28.08 29.89
C THR A 158 -1.63 -26.84 29.11
N ARG A 159 -2.86 -26.76 28.59
CA ARG A 159 -3.44 -25.54 28.00
C ARG A 159 -3.54 -24.41 29.03
N ALA A 160 -4.00 -24.72 30.25
CA ALA A 160 -4.05 -23.75 31.34
C ALA A 160 -2.64 -23.30 31.79
N ALA A 161 -1.68 -24.24 31.88
CA ALA A 161 -0.29 -23.94 32.19
C ALA A 161 0.35 -23.00 31.15
N LEU A 162 0.11 -23.21 29.86
CA LEU A 162 0.57 -22.35 28.79
C LEU A 162 -0.06 -20.94 28.90
N ALA A 163 -1.34 -20.84 29.23
CA ALA A 163 -2.06 -19.56 29.38
C ALA A 163 -1.52 -18.68 30.53
N ASN A 164 -0.74 -19.25 31.46
CA ASN A 164 -0.12 -18.51 32.55
C ASN A 164 1.19 -17.81 32.15
N LEU A 165 1.72 -18.07 30.97
CA LEU A 165 2.93 -17.40 30.42
C LEU A 165 2.55 -16.03 29.86
N THR A 166 2.21 -15.10 30.72
CA THR A 166 1.62 -13.80 30.35
C THR A 166 2.62 -12.80 29.75
N GLU A 167 3.93 -13.04 29.93
CA GLU A 167 5.00 -12.20 29.39
C GLU A 167 5.39 -12.56 27.94
N LEU A 168 4.77 -13.58 27.34
CA LEU A 168 5.11 -14.00 25.99
C LEU A 168 4.77 -12.92 24.95
N HIS A 169 5.80 -12.63 24.13
CA HIS A 169 5.72 -11.83 22.92
C HIS A 169 5.67 -12.70 21.67
N THR A 170 6.35 -13.85 21.71
CA THR A 170 6.42 -14.80 20.60
C THR A 170 6.08 -16.21 21.08
N LEU A 171 5.15 -16.86 20.37
CA LEU A 171 4.79 -18.25 20.59
C LEU A 171 4.74 -19.00 19.26
N ASP A 172 5.59 -20.01 19.11
CA ASP A 172 5.58 -20.92 17.97
C ASP A 172 5.36 -22.37 18.46
N LEU A 173 4.20 -22.93 18.12
CA LEU A 173 3.84 -24.32 18.36
C LEU A 173 3.59 -25.05 17.05
N SER A 174 4.10 -24.57 15.93
CA SER A 174 3.84 -25.11 14.61
C SER A 174 4.28 -26.57 14.46
N HIS A 175 3.67 -27.27 13.54
CA HIS A 175 3.94 -28.68 13.24
C HIS A 175 3.75 -29.63 14.45
N ASN A 176 2.75 -29.35 15.29
CA ASN A 176 2.38 -30.21 16.42
C ASN A 176 0.92 -30.69 16.28
N PRO A 177 0.59 -31.94 16.59
CA PRO A 177 -0.78 -32.44 16.55
C PRO A 177 -1.57 -31.95 17.79
N LEU A 178 -1.84 -30.64 17.86
CA LEU A 178 -2.59 -30.06 18.98
C LEU A 178 -4.06 -30.50 18.89
N VAL A 179 -4.56 -31.23 19.88
CA VAL A 179 -5.99 -31.61 19.96
C VAL A 179 -6.83 -30.41 20.40
N LEU A 180 -6.29 -29.60 21.32
CA LEU A 180 -6.93 -28.39 21.83
C LEU A 180 -6.13 -27.16 21.41
N ALA A 181 -6.82 -26.14 20.88
CA ALA A 181 -6.20 -24.86 20.61
C ALA A 181 -5.79 -24.16 21.93
N PRO A 182 -4.65 -23.46 21.97
CA PRO A 182 -4.27 -22.63 23.10
C PRO A 182 -5.32 -21.57 23.45
N ASN A 183 -5.32 -21.11 24.72
CA ASN A 183 -6.12 -19.97 25.14
C ASN A 183 -5.21 -18.74 25.31
N PHE A 184 -5.59 -17.63 24.66
CA PHE A 184 -4.80 -16.41 24.64
C PHE A 184 -5.37 -15.27 25.50
N GLU A 185 -6.43 -15.50 26.29
CA GLU A 185 -7.10 -14.45 27.07
C GLU A 185 -6.14 -13.65 27.98
N ASN A 186 -5.13 -14.32 28.54
CA ASN A 186 -4.17 -13.70 29.46
C ASN A 186 -2.86 -13.21 28.80
N MET A 187 -2.66 -13.44 27.50
CA MET A 187 -1.42 -13.12 26.80
C MET A 187 -1.48 -11.73 26.14
N ALA A 188 -1.57 -10.67 26.94
CA ALA A 188 -1.73 -9.29 26.45
C ALA A 188 -0.52 -8.77 25.65
N ASN A 189 0.66 -9.34 25.86
CA ASN A 189 1.92 -8.92 25.23
C ASN A 189 2.23 -9.64 23.91
N LEU A 190 1.40 -10.62 23.50
CA LEU A 190 1.65 -11.45 22.34
C LEU A 190 1.65 -10.61 21.06
N ARG A 191 2.75 -10.72 20.30
CA ARG A 191 2.99 -10.03 19.01
C ARG A 191 3.04 -10.99 17.83
N THR A 192 3.65 -12.15 18.05
CA THR A 192 3.84 -13.15 16.99
C THR A 192 3.36 -14.51 17.47
N LEU A 193 2.47 -15.11 16.70
CA LEU A 193 1.94 -16.45 16.93
C LEU A 193 2.10 -17.31 15.69
N ASN A 194 2.63 -18.51 15.86
CA ASN A 194 2.65 -19.52 14.80
C ASN A 194 2.01 -20.82 15.31
N LEU A 195 0.84 -21.16 14.78
CA LEU A 195 0.09 -22.39 14.99
C LEU A 195 -0.14 -23.13 13.67
N SER A 196 0.70 -22.93 12.66
CA SER A 196 0.56 -23.61 11.38
C SER A 196 0.76 -25.12 11.52
N HIS A 197 0.04 -25.91 10.75
CA HIS A 197 0.12 -27.38 10.74
C HIS A 197 -0.11 -28.02 12.13
N CYS A 198 -1.05 -27.46 12.90
CA CYS A 198 -1.37 -27.96 14.25
C CYS A 198 -2.62 -28.83 14.33
N GLY A 199 -3.38 -28.96 13.22
CA GLY A 199 -4.60 -29.75 13.16
C GLY A 199 -5.78 -29.18 13.96
N ILE A 200 -5.71 -27.91 14.38
CA ILE A 200 -6.79 -27.26 15.16
C ILE A 200 -8.04 -27.08 14.27
N SER A 201 -9.20 -27.37 14.85
CA SER A 201 -10.50 -27.28 14.16
C SER A 201 -11.39 -26.12 14.66
N ILE A 202 -11.00 -25.49 15.76
CA ILE A 202 -11.71 -24.37 16.37
C ILE A 202 -10.75 -23.19 16.48
N PHE A 203 -11.23 -22.00 16.13
CA PHE A 203 -10.45 -20.77 16.22
C PHE A 203 -10.04 -20.50 17.69
N PRO A 204 -8.77 -20.16 17.97
CA PRO A 204 -8.27 -20.02 19.33
C PRO A 204 -8.96 -18.93 20.13
N THR A 205 -9.38 -19.28 21.35
CA THR A 205 -10.08 -18.35 22.27
C THR A 205 -9.16 -17.20 22.69
N GLY A 206 -9.70 -15.98 22.73
CA GLY A 206 -9.01 -14.78 23.18
C GLY A 206 -8.03 -14.16 22.17
N LEU A 207 -7.81 -14.79 21.01
CA LEU A 207 -6.81 -14.33 20.04
C LEU A 207 -7.19 -12.99 19.40
N LEU A 208 -8.46 -12.76 19.06
CA LEU A 208 -8.94 -11.53 18.42
C LEU A 208 -8.78 -10.27 19.30
N ASN A 209 -8.70 -10.45 20.61
CA ASN A 209 -8.61 -9.36 21.56
C ASN A 209 -7.16 -9.02 21.95
N ARG A 210 -6.18 -9.36 21.12
CA ARG A 210 -4.76 -9.09 21.41
C ARG A 210 -4.30 -7.78 20.76
N PRO A 211 -4.14 -6.69 21.54
CA PRO A 211 -3.92 -5.35 20.99
C PRO A 211 -2.54 -5.17 20.32
N ARG A 212 -1.59 -6.05 20.64
CA ARG A 212 -0.21 -6.00 20.13
C ARG A 212 0.09 -7.04 19.07
N LEU A 213 -0.91 -7.83 18.67
CA LEU A 213 -0.72 -8.92 17.73
C LEU A 213 -0.42 -8.35 16.32
N ALA A 214 0.78 -8.66 15.83
CA ALA A 214 1.26 -8.23 14.52
C ALA A 214 1.28 -9.37 13.49
N ASN A 215 1.35 -10.64 13.97
CA ASN A 215 1.36 -11.82 13.11
C ASN A 215 0.72 -13.01 13.84
N ALA A 216 -0.26 -13.65 13.20
CA ALA A 216 -0.92 -14.85 13.68
C ALA A 216 -1.08 -15.85 12.53
N ASN A 217 -0.09 -16.73 12.38
CA ASN A 217 -0.13 -17.80 11.40
C ASN A 217 -0.96 -18.98 11.93
N LEU A 218 -2.15 -19.18 11.35
CA LEU A 218 -3.08 -20.29 11.60
C LEU A 218 -3.25 -21.16 10.34
N SER A 219 -2.33 -21.07 9.39
CA SER A 219 -2.40 -21.76 8.12
C SER A 219 -2.31 -23.29 8.27
N HIS A 220 -2.82 -23.99 7.26
CA HIS A 220 -2.74 -25.46 7.19
C HIS A 220 -3.27 -26.18 8.44
N ASN A 221 -4.41 -25.72 8.95
CA ASN A 221 -5.16 -26.35 10.02
C ASN A 221 -6.46 -26.97 9.53
N ASN A 222 -7.39 -27.33 10.43
CA ASN A 222 -8.68 -27.93 10.11
C ASN A 222 -9.85 -26.97 10.40
N LEU A 223 -9.61 -25.66 10.35
CA LEU A 223 -10.65 -24.66 10.56
C LEU A 223 -11.68 -24.70 9.45
N ARG A 224 -12.96 -24.84 9.80
CA ARG A 224 -14.08 -24.84 8.85
C ARG A 224 -14.93 -23.58 8.94
N ARG A 225 -15.01 -23.00 10.14
CA ARG A 225 -15.78 -21.79 10.45
C ARG A 225 -14.90 -20.82 11.22
N LEU A 226 -15.19 -19.54 11.06
CA LEU A 226 -14.48 -18.46 11.73
C LEU A 226 -15.45 -17.68 12.62
N PRO A 227 -14.98 -17.08 13.72
CA PRO A 227 -15.85 -16.30 14.62
C PRO A 227 -16.33 -15.01 13.94
N GLU A 228 -17.55 -14.57 14.24
CA GLU A 228 -18.15 -13.35 13.71
C GLU A 228 -17.29 -12.12 13.94
N ALA A 229 -16.66 -12.00 15.10
CA ALA A 229 -15.81 -10.88 15.45
C ALA A 229 -14.59 -10.69 14.52
N LEU A 230 -14.18 -11.73 13.79
CA LEU A 230 -13.09 -11.63 12.79
C LEU A 230 -13.46 -10.68 11.65
N TYR A 231 -14.72 -10.73 11.19
CA TYR A 231 -15.23 -9.90 10.11
C TYR A 231 -15.55 -8.45 10.52
N SER A 232 -15.36 -8.13 11.78
CA SER A 232 -15.48 -6.76 12.31
C SER A 232 -14.14 -6.08 12.55
N LEU A 233 -13.03 -6.77 12.26
CA LEU A 233 -11.69 -6.20 12.38
C LEU A 233 -11.46 -5.12 11.32
N PRO A 234 -10.78 -4.01 11.66
CA PRO A 234 -10.27 -3.10 10.64
C PRO A 234 -9.20 -3.79 9.77
N ALA A 235 -9.05 -3.37 8.52
CA ALA A 235 -8.09 -3.95 7.58
C ALA A 235 -6.67 -4.07 8.14
N SER A 236 -6.21 -3.06 8.88
CA SER A 236 -4.88 -3.07 9.52
C SER A 236 -4.68 -4.21 10.51
N ALA A 237 -5.70 -4.57 11.28
CA ALA A 237 -5.65 -5.70 12.21
C ALA A 237 -5.84 -7.05 11.51
N ALA A 238 -6.64 -7.08 10.44
CA ALA A 238 -6.89 -8.29 9.65
C ALA A 238 -5.63 -8.83 8.97
N LYS A 239 -4.73 -7.95 8.54
CA LYS A 239 -3.42 -8.31 7.95
C LYS A 239 -2.55 -9.20 8.84
N ALA A 240 -2.78 -9.18 10.14
CA ALA A 240 -2.03 -10.01 11.08
C ALA A 240 -2.35 -11.50 10.94
N TYR A 241 -3.48 -11.89 10.34
CA TYR A 241 -3.96 -13.28 10.34
C TYR A 241 -3.70 -13.96 8.99
N ASP A 242 -3.02 -15.13 9.04
CA ASP A 242 -2.90 -16.06 7.91
C ASP A 242 -3.75 -17.32 8.19
N LEU A 243 -4.81 -17.49 7.43
CA LEU A 243 -5.74 -18.63 7.50
C LEU A 243 -5.64 -19.54 6.26
N SER A 244 -4.59 -19.39 5.46
CA SER A 244 -4.38 -20.18 4.24
C SER A 244 -4.38 -21.68 4.51
N GLY A 245 -4.74 -22.49 3.52
CA GLY A 245 -4.70 -23.94 3.62
C GLY A 245 -5.66 -24.58 4.63
N ASN A 246 -6.67 -23.83 5.13
CA ASN A 246 -7.73 -24.38 5.97
C ASN A 246 -8.95 -24.84 5.12
N PRO A 247 -9.63 -25.96 5.47
CA PRO A 247 -10.80 -26.45 4.76
C PRO A 247 -12.06 -25.66 5.13
N LEU A 248 -12.06 -24.36 4.87
CA LEU A 248 -13.16 -23.45 5.18
C LEU A 248 -14.42 -23.82 4.42
N THR A 249 -15.58 -23.70 5.07
CA THR A 249 -16.86 -23.95 4.41
C THR A 249 -17.17 -22.86 3.38
N ARG A 250 -17.98 -23.19 2.38
CA ARG A 250 -18.46 -22.23 1.39
C ARG A 250 -19.07 -20.98 2.04
N ALA A 251 -19.91 -21.15 3.06
CA ALA A 251 -20.49 -20.01 3.78
C ALA A 251 -19.43 -19.12 4.46
N THR A 252 -18.35 -19.70 4.95
CA THR A 252 -17.21 -18.95 5.51
C THR A 252 -16.46 -18.19 4.41
N LEU A 253 -16.22 -18.81 3.26
CA LEU A 253 -15.57 -18.18 2.11
C LEU A 253 -16.41 -17.02 1.54
N GLU A 254 -17.73 -17.18 1.46
CA GLU A 254 -18.64 -16.07 1.07
C GLU A 254 -18.52 -14.86 2.02
N ARG A 255 -18.41 -15.12 3.31
CA ARG A 255 -18.22 -14.05 4.30
C ARG A 255 -16.87 -13.38 4.17
N ILE A 256 -15.80 -14.15 3.92
CA ILE A 256 -14.47 -13.59 3.61
C ILE A 256 -14.52 -12.73 2.36
N LYS A 257 -15.22 -13.19 1.32
CA LYS A 257 -15.40 -12.40 0.09
C LYS A 257 -16.10 -11.08 0.37
N THR A 258 -17.22 -11.10 1.11
CA THR A 258 -17.94 -9.88 1.50
C THR A 258 -17.06 -8.95 2.32
N TYR A 259 -16.29 -9.48 3.27
CA TYR A 259 -15.33 -8.71 4.06
C TYR A 259 -14.22 -8.11 3.19
N CYS A 260 -13.66 -8.88 2.25
CA CYS A 260 -12.63 -8.42 1.33
C CYS A 260 -13.12 -7.32 0.38
N GLN A 261 -14.38 -7.39 -0.07
CA GLN A 261 -14.99 -6.35 -0.90
C GLN A 261 -15.03 -4.99 -0.20
N SER A 262 -15.21 -4.97 1.13
CA SER A 262 -15.28 -3.75 1.92
C SER A 262 -13.93 -3.26 2.47
N THR A 263 -12.99 -4.18 2.76
CA THR A 263 -11.74 -3.85 3.46
C THR A 263 -10.48 -4.10 2.63
N GLY A 264 -10.58 -4.93 1.59
CA GLY A 264 -9.46 -5.38 0.78
C GLY A 264 -8.69 -6.56 1.37
N GLU A 265 -9.01 -7.06 2.56
CA GLU A 265 -8.26 -8.12 3.23
C GLU A 265 -9.00 -9.47 3.16
N HIS A 266 -8.26 -10.56 2.89
CA HIS A 266 -8.80 -11.92 2.74
C HIS A 266 -8.16 -12.95 3.68
N PHE A 267 -7.42 -12.50 4.69
CA PHE A 267 -6.77 -13.35 5.70
C PHE A 267 -5.82 -14.43 5.11
N GLY A 268 -5.17 -14.16 3.97
CA GLY A 268 -4.32 -15.14 3.28
C GLY A 268 -5.08 -16.32 2.64
N VAL A 269 -6.41 -16.32 2.68
CA VAL A 269 -7.23 -17.42 2.14
C VAL A 269 -7.13 -17.46 0.62
N GLN A 270 -6.99 -18.69 0.09
CA GLN A 270 -6.82 -18.91 -1.34
C GLN A 270 -8.18 -19.06 -2.05
N ALA A 271 -8.27 -18.45 -3.21
CA ALA A 271 -9.37 -18.65 -4.15
C ALA A 271 -9.16 -19.95 -4.95
N ASN A 272 -10.10 -20.24 -5.84
CA ASN A 272 -9.99 -21.40 -6.73
C ASN A 272 -8.71 -21.30 -7.60
N PRO A 273 -7.87 -22.34 -7.67
CA PRO A 273 -6.64 -22.33 -8.45
C PRO A 273 -6.83 -22.03 -9.95
N ASP A 274 -7.96 -22.43 -10.54
CA ASP A 274 -8.27 -22.14 -11.94
C ASP A 274 -8.57 -20.64 -12.15
N GLU A 275 -9.27 -20.02 -11.20
CA GLU A 275 -9.50 -18.57 -11.19
C GLU A 275 -8.19 -17.80 -11.01
N VAL A 276 -7.32 -18.25 -10.11
CA VAL A 276 -6.00 -17.65 -9.89
C VAL A 276 -5.17 -17.68 -11.18
N ARG A 277 -5.13 -18.84 -11.86
CA ARG A 277 -4.41 -18.96 -13.14
C ARG A 277 -4.99 -18.03 -14.21
N LEU A 278 -6.30 -17.88 -14.27
CA LEU A 278 -6.95 -16.99 -15.23
C LEU A 278 -6.63 -15.53 -14.93
N VAL A 279 -6.64 -15.12 -13.65
CA VAL A 279 -6.22 -13.77 -13.24
C VAL A 279 -4.77 -13.51 -13.63
N GLN A 280 -3.85 -14.43 -13.35
CA GLN A 280 -2.44 -14.26 -13.71
C GLN A 280 -2.20 -14.24 -15.23
N ALA A 281 -3.05 -14.88 -16.02
CA ALA A 281 -3.01 -14.78 -17.48
C ALA A 281 -3.49 -13.39 -17.97
N LEU A 282 -4.48 -12.80 -17.30
CA LEU A 282 -5.00 -11.46 -17.62
C LEU A 282 -4.11 -10.34 -17.07
N TYR A 283 -3.54 -10.53 -15.88
CA TYR A 283 -2.70 -9.57 -15.14
C TYR A 283 -1.36 -10.22 -14.78
N PRO A 284 -0.40 -10.28 -15.72
CA PRO A 284 0.85 -11.05 -15.54
C PRO A 284 1.74 -10.57 -14.39
N THR A 285 1.58 -9.34 -13.94
CA THR A 285 2.33 -8.78 -12.81
C THR A 285 1.83 -9.26 -11.45
N TYR A 286 0.61 -9.85 -11.40
CA TYR A 286 0.03 -10.29 -10.16
C TYR A 286 0.66 -11.60 -9.67
N ASN A 287 1.20 -11.58 -8.44
CA ASN A 287 1.55 -12.80 -7.73
C ASN A 287 0.29 -13.52 -7.20
N VAL A 288 0.47 -14.71 -6.61
CA VAL A 288 -0.68 -15.51 -6.11
C VAL A 288 -1.50 -14.78 -5.04
N PRO A 289 -0.91 -14.12 -4.02
CA PRO A 289 -1.66 -13.30 -3.06
C PRO A 289 -2.48 -12.18 -3.71
N GLU A 290 -1.90 -11.43 -4.64
CA GLU A 290 -2.59 -10.35 -5.36
C GLU A 290 -3.73 -10.87 -6.23
N ALA A 291 -3.53 -12.01 -6.90
CA ALA A 291 -4.58 -12.66 -7.67
C ALA A 291 -5.74 -13.13 -6.76
N ASN A 292 -5.46 -13.70 -5.60
CA ASN A 292 -6.48 -14.05 -4.62
C ASN A 292 -7.27 -12.82 -4.16
N GLN A 293 -6.57 -11.74 -3.80
CA GLN A 293 -7.19 -10.49 -3.39
C GLN A 293 -8.12 -9.93 -4.49
N PHE A 294 -7.65 -9.96 -5.74
CA PHE A 294 -8.44 -9.52 -6.89
C PHE A 294 -9.74 -10.34 -7.03
N ILE A 295 -9.66 -11.68 -6.94
CA ILE A 295 -10.82 -12.57 -7.06
C ILE A 295 -11.83 -12.32 -5.93
N PHE A 296 -11.37 -12.18 -4.68
CA PHE A 296 -12.25 -11.89 -3.56
C PHE A 296 -12.89 -10.50 -3.63
N ARG A 297 -12.29 -9.55 -4.35
CA ARG A 297 -12.86 -8.22 -4.61
C ARG A 297 -13.85 -8.18 -5.77
N LEU A 298 -13.89 -9.20 -6.64
CA LEU A 298 -14.86 -9.23 -7.74
C LEU A 298 -16.30 -9.13 -7.20
N PRO A 299 -17.20 -8.41 -7.91
CA PRO A 299 -18.57 -8.24 -7.48
C PRO A 299 -19.34 -9.55 -7.43
N GLY A 300 -20.40 -9.59 -6.63
CA GLY A 300 -21.23 -10.78 -6.45
C GLY A 300 -20.63 -11.82 -5.48
N GLY A 301 -21.20 -13.02 -5.48
CA GLY A 301 -20.79 -14.16 -4.66
C GLY A 301 -19.61 -14.93 -5.25
N LEU A 302 -19.26 -16.04 -4.62
CA LEU A 302 -18.18 -16.92 -5.12
C LEU A 302 -18.51 -17.52 -6.50
N ASP A 303 -19.77 -17.87 -6.76
CA ASP A 303 -20.20 -18.45 -8.05
C ASP A 303 -20.06 -17.46 -9.21
N ASP A 304 -20.12 -16.17 -8.90
CA ASP A 304 -20.02 -15.11 -9.90
C ASP A 304 -18.56 -14.82 -10.31
N SER A 305 -17.58 -15.28 -9.54
CA SER A 305 -16.16 -14.95 -9.74
C SER A 305 -15.67 -15.44 -11.10
N MET A 306 -15.90 -16.69 -11.45
CA MET A 306 -15.50 -17.24 -12.75
C MET A 306 -16.20 -16.53 -13.91
N ALA A 307 -17.50 -16.25 -13.79
CA ALA A 307 -18.26 -15.54 -14.83
C ALA A 307 -17.71 -14.10 -15.04
N ASN A 308 -17.36 -13.41 -13.95
CA ASN A 308 -16.72 -12.10 -14.02
C ASN A 308 -15.35 -12.17 -14.71
N LEU A 309 -14.54 -13.17 -14.40
CA LEU A 309 -13.21 -13.36 -15.03
C LEU A 309 -13.32 -13.68 -16.52
N VAL A 310 -14.29 -14.52 -16.92
CA VAL A 310 -14.56 -14.81 -18.34
C VAL A 310 -14.99 -13.55 -19.09
N ARG A 311 -15.80 -12.69 -18.44
CA ARG A 311 -16.18 -11.38 -19.01
C ARG A 311 -14.96 -10.48 -19.18
N LEU A 312 -14.10 -10.36 -18.16
CA LEU A 312 -12.87 -9.59 -18.24
C LEU A 312 -11.95 -10.09 -19.35
N LYS A 313 -11.86 -11.40 -19.55
CA LYS A 313 -11.10 -11.98 -20.66
C LYS A 313 -11.68 -11.56 -22.01
N ALA A 314 -13.00 -11.65 -22.18
CA ALA A 314 -13.66 -11.22 -23.41
C ALA A 314 -13.50 -9.71 -23.67
N ASP A 315 -13.53 -8.89 -22.61
CA ASP A 315 -13.28 -7.45 -22.70
C ASP A 315 -11.84 -7.16 -23.15
N TYR A 316 -10.85 -7.90 -22.63
CA TYR A 316 -9.45 -7.76 -23.05
C TYR A 316 -9.23 -8.19 -24.51
N GLU A 317 -9.81 -9.31 -24.92
CA GLU A 317 -9.75 -9.80 -26.31
C GLU A 317 -10.38 -8.78 -27.29
N ARG A 318 -11.49 -8.15 -26.88
CA ARG A 318 -12.14 -7.09 -27.65
C ARG A 318 -11.25 -5.85 -27.74
N LEU A 319 -10.67 -5.40 -26.62
CA LEU A 319 -9.73 -4.28 -26.60
C LEU A 319 -8.57 -4.51 -27.57
N GLN A 320 -7.98 -5.69 -27.55
CA GLN A 320 -6.89 -6.05 -28.44
C GLN A 320 -7.30 -5.98 -29.92
N ALA A 321 -8.49 -6.46 -30.26
CA ALA A 321 -9.01 -6.43 -31.64
C ALA A 321 -9.26 -4.99 -32.11
N ASP A 322 -9.94 -4.17 -31.29
CA ASP A 322 -10.24 -2.77 -31.61
C ASP A 322 -8.95 -1.95 -31.77
N LEU A 323 -7.99 -2.13 -30.89
CA LEU A 323 -6.69 -1.44 -30.98
C LEU A 323 -5.87 -1.92 -32.17
N GLN A 324 -5.93 -3.21 -32.54
CA GLN A 324 -5.24 -3.72 -33.74
C GLN A 324 -5.82 -3.12 -35.02
N GLU A 325 -7.14 -3.01 -35.13
CA GLU A 325 -7.83 -2.36 -36.24
C GLU A 325 -7.40 -0.89 -36.34
N TRP A 326 -7.42 -0.16 -35.22
CA TRP A 326 -7.01 1.24 -35.17
C TRP A 326 -5.53 1.46 -35.54
N VAL A 327 -4.63 0.54 -35.18
CA VAL A 327 -3.18 0.63 -35.53
C VAL A 327 -2.97 0.59 -37.03
N VAL A 328 -3.75 -0.19 -37.79
CA VAL A 328 -3.58 -0.30 -39.26
C VAL A 328 -4.36 0.77 -40.02
N ASP A 329 -5.39 1.37 -39.40
CA ASP A 329 -6.23 2.42 -39.99
C ASP A 329 -5.57 3.80 -39.88
N VAL A 330 -4.40 3.98 -40.44
CA VAL A 330 -3.69 5.26 -40.44
C VAL A 330 -4.33 6.19 -41.50
N PRO A 331 -4.64 7.47 -41.16
CA PRO A 331 -5.22 8.44 -42.07
C PRO A 331 -4.37 8.58 -43.35
N GLU A 332 -5.04 8.80 -44.49
CA GLU A 332 -4.35 8.99 -45.78
C GLU A 332 -3.81 10.41 -45.97
N SER A 333 -4.34 11.37 -45.18
CA SER A 333 -3.94 12.77 -45.23
C SER A 333 -3.69 13.35 -43.86
N HIS A 334 -2.89 14.41 -43.80
CA HIS A 334 -2.63 15.14 -42.55
C HIS A 334 -3.93 15.78 -42.02
N PRO A 335 -4.31 15.57 -40.76
CA PRO A 335 -5.62 15.94 -40.21
C PRO A 335 -5.92 17.46 -40.19
N VAL A 336 -4.86 18.30 -40.23
CA VAL A 336 -5.02 19.77 -40.25
C VAL A 336 -4.86 20.37 -41.65
N THR A 337 -3.87 19.89 -42.42
CA THR A 337 -3.54 20.49 -43.74
C THR A 337 -4.24 19.80 -44.90
N ASN A 338 -4.86 18.65 -44.70
CA ASN A 338 -5.45 17.77 -45.73
C ASN A 338 -4.47 17.37 -46.86
N LEU A 339 -3.17 17.59 -46.65
CA LEU A 339 -2.14 17.15 -47.62
C LEU A 339 -1.97 15.62 -47.49
N PRO A 340 -1.77 14.91 -48.65
CA PRO A 340 -1.49 13.48 -48.60
C PRO A 340 -0.28 13.17 -47.72
N MET A 341 -0.34 12.11 -46.95
CA MET A 341 0.81 11.67 -46.15
C MET A 341 1.89 11.09 -47.06
N ASP A 342 3.13 11.50 -46.83
CA ASP A 342 4.32 10.93 -47.46
C ASP A 342 4.43 9.43 -47.11
N GLU A 343 4.96 8.64 -48.04
CA GLU A 343 5.22 7.20 -47.85
C GLU A 343 6.08 6.89 -46.62
N GLN A 344 6.91 7.83 -46.16
CA GLN A 344 7.76 7.67 -44.98
C GLN A 344 7.02 7.98 -43.66
N ILE A 345 6.03 8.89 -43.66
CA ILE A 345 5.31 9.33 -42.46
C ILE A 345 4.29 8.28 -42.05
N ARG A 346 3.61 7.62 -42.97
CA ARG A 346 2.58 6.63 -42.69
C ARG A 346 3.08 5.45 -41.83
N PRO A 347 4.24 4.80 -42.15
CA PRO A 347 4.81 3.76 -41.26
C PRO A 347 5.20 4.29 -39.89
N GLN A 348 5.70 5.53 -39.80
CA GLN A 348 6.03 6.16 -38.52
C GLN A 348 4.77 6.35 -37.65
N GLN A 349 3.66 6.83 -38.22
CA GLN A 349 2.40 6.96 -37.51
C GLN A 349 1.83 5.60 -37.09
N GLN A 350 2.00 4.57 -37.89
CA GLN A 350 1.63 3.20 -37.53
C GLN A 350 2.42 2.69 -36.31
N LEU A 351 3.72 3.00 -36.24
CA LEU A 351 4.56 2.66 -35.10
C LEU A 351 4.10 3.39 -33.84
N ILE A 352 3.82 4.70 -33.92
CA ILE A 352 3.29 5.50 -32.80
C ILE A 352 1.96 4.93 -32.31
N ARG A 353 1.06 4.54 -33.21
CA ARG A 353 -0.20 3.89 -32.85
C ARG A 353 0.03 2.54 -32.15
N ALA A 354 1.01 1.76 -32.60
CA ALA A 354 1.37 0.51 -31.94
C ALA A 354 1.91 0.72 -30.52
N GLU A 355 2.67 1.81 -30.29
CA GLU A 355 3.13 2.19 -28.96
C GLU A 355 1.98 2.62 -28.06
N ILE A 356 1.03 3.43 -28.55
CA ILE A 356 -0.18 3.83 -27.82
C ILE A 356 -1.02 2.58 -27.48
N ARG A 357 -1.17 1.65 -28.41
CA ARG A 357 -1.81 0.36 -28.17
C ARG A 357 -1.17 -0.36 -27.00
N ALA A 358 0.16 -0.49 -26.99
CA ALA A 358 0.88 -1.17 -25.92
C ALA A 358 0.64 -0.48 -24.57
N LEU A 359 0.64 0.85 -24.52
CA LEU A 359 0.36 1.62 -23.31
C LEU A 359 -1.09 1.43 -22.81
N LEU A 360 -2.07 1.38 -23.71
CA LEU A 360 -3.46 1.12 -23.36
C LEU A 360 -3.67 -0.32 -22.88
N GLU A 361 -3.03 -1.31 -23.50
CA GLU A 361 -3.05 -2.70 -23.03
C GLU A 361 -2.40 -2.84 -21.63
N GLN A 362 -1.25 -2.18 -21.40
CA GLN A 362 -0.60 -2.11 -20.09
C GLN A 362 -1.51 -1.42 -19.05
N GLY A 363 -2.14 -0.32 -19.45
CA GLY A 363 -3.13 0.37 -18.60
C GLY A 363 -4.25 -0.57 -18.18
N TRP A 364 -4.87 -1.29 -19.12
CA TRP A 364 -5.93 -2.24 -18.81
C TRP A 364 -5.45 -3.38 -17.89
N ARG A 365 -4.23 -3.88 -18.10
CA ARG A 365 -3.58 -4.93 -17.28
C ARG A 365 -3.09 -4.47 -15.93
N ARG A 366 -3.30 -3.19 -15.57
CA ARG A 366 -2.80 -2.61 -14.31
C ARG A 366 -1.27 -2.69 -14.16
N GLU A 367 -0.55 -2.57 -15.27
CA GLU A 367 0.91 -2.56 -15.31
C GLU A 367 1.47 -1.12 -15.24
N THR A 368 0.60 -0.12 -15.11
CA THR A 368 0.96 1.30 -14.93
C THR A 368 1.27 1.61 -13.47
N SER A 369 1.90 2.76 -13.23
CA SER A 369 2.25 3.20 -11.88
C SER A 369 1.02 3.41 -11.01
N LEU A 370 1.14 3.10 -9.72
CA LEU A 370 0.12 3.42 -8.73
C LEU A 370 -0.01 4.94 -8.57
N ASP A 371 -1.22 5.41 -8.39
CA ASP A 371 -1.50 6.77 -7.99
C ASP A 371 -1.31 6.89 -6.46
N LEU A 372 -0.20 7.50 -6.06
CA LEU A 372 0.20 7.61 -4.65
C LEU A 372 -0.58 8.69 -3.88
N SER A 373 -1.44 9.45 -4.53
CA SER A 373 -2.36 10.39 -3.87
C SER A 373 -3.51 9.69 -3.14
N HIS A 374 -3.72 8.40 -3.43
CA HIS A 374 -4.79 7.58 -2.87
C HIS A 374 -4.30 6.60 -1.81
N ASP A 375 -5.24 6.12 -0.98
CA ASP A 375 -4.98 4.99 -0.09
C ASP A 375 -4.48 3.80 -0.93
N PRO A 376 -3.32 3.20 -0.60
CA PRO A 376 -2.80 2.01 -1.28
C PRO A 376 -3.80 0.86 -1.40
N LEU A 377 -4.83 0.84 -0.54
CA LEU A 377 -5.91 -0.15 -0.59
C LEU A 377 -6.82 0.01 -1.81
N THR A 378 -6.92 1.22 -2.39
CA THR A 378 -7.77 1.46 -3.57
C THR A 378 -7.17 0.91 -4.85
N GLN A 379 -5.84 0.68 -4.88
CA GLN A 379 -5.09 0.27 -6.06
C GLN A 379 -5.41 1.13 -7.30
N SER A 380 -5.55 2.44 -7.08
CA SER A 380 -5.71 3.42 -8.15
C SER A 380 -4.41 3.56 -8.94
N HIS A 381 -4.54 3.68 -10.25
CA HIS A 381 -3.39 3.80 -11.16
C HIS A 381 -3.43 5.13 -11.91
N GLN A 382 -2.24 5.59 -12.31
CA GLN A 382 -2.09 6.71 -13.24
C GLN A 382 -1.66 6.21 -14.61
N MET A 383 -2.14 6.90 -15.68
CA MET A 383 -1.78 6.60 -17.05
C MET A 383 -1.33 7.87 -17.76
N THR A 384 -0.23 7.80 -18.50
CA THR A 384 0.29 8.88 -19.33
C THR A 384 0.45 8.40 -20.76
N LEU A 385 -0.14 9.13 -21.71
CA LEU A 385 0.02 8.92 -23.14
C LEU A 385 0.74 10.15 -23.73
N THR A 386 2.03 10.01 -24.04
CA THR A 386 2.88 11.10 -24.55
C THR A 386 3.52 10.68 -25.86
N LEU A 387 2.80 10.87 -26.97
CA LEU A 387 3.28 10.50 -28.30
C LEU A 387 2.78 11.48 -29.37
N PRO A 388 3.58 11.77 -30.42
CA PRO A 388 3.22 12.68 -31.51
C PRO A 388 2.25 12.02 -32.50
N LEU A 389 1.04 11.70 -32.06
CA LEU A 389 0.00 11.08 -32.85
C LEU A 389 -0.65 12.09 -33.80
N TRP A 390 -0.92 11.69 -35.04
CA TRP A 390 -1.74 12.41 -35.98
C TRP A 390 -3.13 11.76 -36.08
N GLY A 391 -4.18 12.58 -35.93
CA GLY A 391 -5.56 12.15 -35.98
C GLY A 391 -6.13 11.74 -34.62
N ASP A 392 -7.13 10.89 -34.62
CA ASP A 392 -7.89 10.55 -33.42
C ASP A 392 -7.20 9.49 -32.56
N LEU A 393 -7.36 9.59 -31.23
CA LEU A 393 -7.16 8.47 -30.31
C LEU A 393 -8.09 7.30 -30.70
N PRO A 394 -7.80 6.05 -30.25
CA PRO A 394 -8.67 4.91 -30.56
C PRO A 394 -10.04 5.04 -29.88
N ARG A 395 -11.08 4.49 -30.49
CA ARG A 395 -12.36 4.27 -29.81
C ARG A 395 -12.21 3.10 -28.87
N LEU A 396 -12.54 3.30 -27.60
CA LEU A 396 -12.48 2.29 -26.56
C LEU A 396 -13.88 1.73 -26.26
N ASN A 397 -13.99 0.40 -26.16
CA ASN A 397 -15.22 -0.30 -25.83
C ASN A 397 -15.15 -1.02 -24.47
N VAL A 398 -14.09 -0.78 -23.70
CA VAL A 398 -13.87 -1.33 -22.37
C VAL A 398 -13.54 -0.23 -21.37
N ASP A 399 -13.88 -0.44 -20.10
CA ASP A 399 -13.66 0.54 -19.05
C ASP A 399 -12.32 0.33 -18.31
N PHE A 400 -11.66 1.43 -17.99
CA PHE A 400 -10.44 1.52 -17.19
C PHE A 400 -10.77 2.01 -15.77
N LYS A 401 -11.57 1.23 -15.04
CA LYS A 401 -12.13 1.63 -13.73
C LYS A 401 -11.10 1.89 -12.62
N HIS A 402 -9.87 1.43 -12.80
CA HIS A 402 -8.78 1.57 -11.83
C HIS A 402 -7.88 2.78 -12.12
N ILE A 403 -8.11 3.50 -13.21
CA ILE A 403 -7.36 4.72 -13.53
C ILE A 403 -8.06 5.90 -12.85
N SER A 404 -7.34 6.58 -11.95
CA SER A 404 -7.76 7.82 -11.28
C SER A 404 -7.12 9.06 -11.88
N LYS A 405 -5.93 8.91 -12.51
CA LYS A 405 -5.23 10.02 -13.16
C LYS A 405 -4.88 9.68 -14.61
N LEU A 406 -5.30 10.54 -15.53
CA LEU A 406 -5.00 10.42 -16.96
C LEU A 406 -4.29 11.68 -17.45
N GLU A 407 -3.12 11.50 -18.04
CA GLU A 407 -2.35 12.56 -18.67
C GLU A 407 -2.19 12.27 -20.16
N LEU A 408 -2.68 13.18 -21.01
CA LEU A 408 -2.62 13.10 -22.44
C LEU A 408 -1.75 14.23 -22.97
N ARG A 409 -0.62 13.91 -23.59
CA ARG A 409 0.28 14.87 -24.24
C ARG A 409 0.50 14.51 -25.68
N ALA A 410 0.20 15.42 -26.60
CA ALA A 410 0.34 15.17 -28.03
C ALA A 410 0.92 16.38 -28.78
N GLN A 411 0.69 16.40 -30.06
CA GLN A 411 0.88 17.56 -30.93
C GLN A 411 -0.52 18.10 -31.32
N GLU A 412 -0.59 19.35 -31.75
CA GLU A 412 -1.84 20.06 -32.08
C GLU A 412 -2.65 19.43 -33.25
N THR A 413 -2.33 18.22 -33.62
CA THR A 413 -2.97 17.42 -34.68
C THR A 413 -3.75 16.23 -34.13
N THR A 414 -3.78 16.05 -32.82
CA THR A 414 -4.44 14.91 -32.16
C THR A 414 -5.78 15.34 -31.58
N SER A 415 -6.82 14.54 -31.79
CA SER A 415 -8.14 14.74 -31.22
C SER A 415 -8.58 13.56 -30.35
N ILE A 416 -9.58 13.81 -29.51
CA ILE A 416 -10.17 12.82 -28.59
C ILE A 416 -11.54 12.45 -29.15
N PRO A 417 -11.78 11.19 -29.55
CA PRO A 417 -13.07 10.78 -30.06
C PRO A 417 -14.13 10.77 -28.96
N GLU A 418 -15.37 11.02 -29.34
CA GLU A 418 -16.50 10.92 -28.43
C GLU A 418 -16.55 9.53 -27.78
N GLY A 419 -16.80 9.48 -26.47
CA GLY A 419 -16.87 8.24 -25.67
C GLY A 419 -15.52 7.74 -25.15
N PHE A 420 -14.39 8.38 -25.50
CA PHE A 420 -13.06 7.95 -25.00
C PHE A 420 -12.93 8.20 -23.49
N LEU A 421 -13.23 9.42 -23.02
CA LEU A 421 -13.07 9.79 -21.61
C LEU A 421 -14.05 9.05 -20.69
N GLU A 422 -15.24 8.72 -21.18
CA GLU A 422 -16.24 7.95 -20.45
C GLU A 422 -15.79 6.52 -20.10
N ARG A 423 -14.71 6.04 -20.72
CA ARG A 423 -14.08 4.75 -20.37
C ARG A 423 -13.20 4.80 -19.12
N PHE A 424 -13.09 5.98 -18.52
CA PHE A 424 -12.36 6.22 -17.28
C PHE A 424 -13.29 6.75 -16.17
N PRO A 425 -14.29 5.96 -15.73
CA PRO A 425 -15.39 6.46 -14.88
C PRO A 425 -14.98 6.89 -13.47
N ASN A 426 -13.78 6.52 -13.03
CA ASN A 426 -13.25 6.89 -11.72
C ASN A 426 -12.12 7.93 -11.80
N LEU A 427 -12.04 8.66 -12.92
CA LEU A 427 -11.01 9.67 -13.10
C LEU A 427 -11.25 10.84 -12.15
N GLU A 428 -10.20 11.21 -11.41
CA GLU A 428 -10.17 12.34 -10.48
C GLU A 428 -9.25 13.45 -10.99
N SER A 429 -8.22 13.08 -11.78
CA SER A 429 -7.31 14.04 -12.39
C SER A 429 -7.18 13.80 -13.89
N LEU A 430 -7.51 14.84 -14.69
CA LEU A 430 -7.39 14.83 -16.14
C LEU A 430 -6.50 15.99 -16.60
N LEU A 431 -5.39 15.66 -17.24
CA LEU A 431 -4.46 16.63 -17.83
C LEU A 431 -4.34 16.37 -19.33
N ILE A 432 -4.68 17.38 -20.14
CA ILE A 432 -4.59 17.32 -21.60
C ILE A 432 -3.74 18.50 -22.07
N HIS A 433 -2.66 18.19 -22.80
CA HIS A 433 -1.73 19.20 -23.27
C HIS A 433 -1.47 19.08 -24.77
N ARG A 434 -1.62 20.18 -25.51
CA ARG A 434 -1.37 20.31 -26.95
C ARG A 434 -2.22 19.37 -27.82
N TYR A 435 -3.52 19.31 -27.53
CA TYR A 435 -4.52 18.62 -28.35
C TYR A 435 -5.33 19.61 -29.20
N ALA A 436 -5.83 19.19 -30.35
CA ALA A 436 -6.73 19.98 -31.17
C ALA A 436 -8.19 19.84 -30.70
N LEU A 437 -8.51 20.35 -29.51
CA LEU A 437 -9.84 20.14 -28.91
C LEU A 437 -10.91 21.10 -29.47
N GLN A 438 -10.55 22.36 -29.72
CA GLN A 438 -11.42 23.47 -30.10
C GLN A 438 -12.47 23.86 -29.03
N ASP A 439 -13.09 22.91 -28.33
CA ASP A 439 -13.96 23.10 -27.17
C ASP A 439 -13.67 22.01 -26.14
N ILE A 440 -14.22 22.13 -24.93
CA ILE A 440 -14.07 21.10 -23.88
C ILE A 440 -14.81 19.84 -24.33
N PRO A 441 -14.13 18.66 -24.38
CA PRO A 441 -14.80 17.43 -24.77
C PRO A 441 -15.98 17.10 -23.85
N ALA A 442 -17.14 16.77 -24.43
CA ALA A 442 -18.37 16.47 -23.66
C ALA A 442 -18.21 15.35 -22.63
N GLY A 443 -17.24 14.44 -22.85
CA GLY A 443 -16.89 13.38 -21.91
C GLY A 443 -16.35 13.90 -20.57
N VAL A 444 -15.73 15.10 -20.52
CA VAL A 444 -15.24 15.71 -19.27
C VAL A 444 -16.40 15.93 -18.28
N PHE A 445 -17.53 16.42 -18.79
CA PHE A 445 -18.71 16.72 -17.97
C PHE A 445 -19.46 15.46 -17.46
N LYS A 446 -19.03 14.27 -17.90
CA LYS A 446 -19.57 12.97 -17.47
C LYS A 446 -18.69 12.25 -16.45
N LEU A 447 -17.63 12.91 -15.98
CA LEU A 447 -16.67 12.36 -15.00
C LEU A 447 -17.09 12.75 -13.57
N PRO A 448 -17.71 11.84 -12.80
CA PRO A 448 -18.39 12.22 -11.55
C PRO A 448 -17.44 12.46 -10.37
N LYS A 449 -16.15 12.19 -10.53
CA LYS A 449 -15.15 12.31 -9.47
C LYS A 449 -14.05 13.31 -9.79
N LEU A 450 -14.20 14.08 -10.87
CA LEU A 450 -13.15 14.96 -11.35
C LEU A 450 -12.94 16.13 -10.38
N THR A 451 -11.74 16.22 -9.80
CA THR A 451 -11.30 17.33 -8.93
C THR A 451 -10.20 18.17 -9.57
N THR A 452 -9.45 17.59 -10.52
CA THR A 452 -8.36 18.28 -11.22
C THR A 452 -8.59 18.23 -12.73
N LEU A 453 -8.69 19.40 -13.36
CA LEU A 453 -8.81 19.55 -14.80
C LEU A 453 -7.76 20.53 -15.32
N SER A 454 -6.88 20.07 -16.22
CA SER A 454 -5.94 20.92 -16.95
C SER A 454 -6.08 20.66 -18.44
N LEU A 455 -6.39 21.70 -19.21
CA LEU A 455 -6.53 21.68 -20.67
C LEU A 455 -5.67 22.81 -21.25
N THR A 456 -4.34 22.60 -21.33
CA THR A 456 -3.39 23.63 -21.73
C THR A 456 -2.97 23.49 -23.19
N GLN A 457 -2.83 24.62 -23.90
CA GLN A 457 -2.41 24.65 -25.32
C GLN A 457 -3.30 23.78 -26.24
N CYS A 458 -4.60 23.75 -25.97
CA CYS A 458 -5.55 22.89 -26.67
C CYS A 458 -6.39 23.64 -27.72
N ASN A 459 -6.04 24.89 -28.02
CA ASN A 459 -6.77 25.78 -28.95
C ASN A 459 -8.26 25.90 -28.62
N LEU A 460 -8.58 25.91 -27.30
CA LEU A 460 -9.95 26.01 -26.82
C LEU A 460 -10.60 27.36 -27.17
N ARG A 461 -11.84 27.29 -27.64
CA ARG A 461 -12.73 28.44 -27.91
C ARG A 461 -14.09 28.11 -27.31
N LEU A 462 -14.23 28.35 -26.00
CA LEU A 462 -15.42 27.96 -25.28
C LEU A 462 -16.72 28.41 -25.98
N THR A 463 -17.71 27.52 -25.99
CA THR A 463 -19.09 27.81 -26.42
C THR A 463 -19.96 28.13 -25.21
N PRO A 464 -21.14 28.74 -25.39
CA PRO A 464 -22.08 28.96 -24.28
C PRO A 464 -22.45 27.66 -23.54
N ASP A 465 -22.58 26.55 -24.28
CA ASP A 465 -22.92 25.25 -23.71
C ASP A 465 -21.75 24.68 -22.84
N SER A 466 -20.50 24.81 -23.31
CA SER A 466 -19.35 24.38 -22.54
C SER A 466 -19.09 25.25 -21.32
N VAL A 467 -19.33 26.56 -21.40
CA VAL A 467 -19.26 27.47 -20.23
C VAL A 467 -20.30 27.09 -19.19
N ALA A 468 -21.55 26.83 -19.60
CA ALA A 468 -22.61 26.40 -18.69
C ALA A 468 -22.29 25.04 -18.05
N ALA A 469 -21.82 24.04 -18.83
CA ALA A 469 -21.44 22.72 -18.33
C ALA A 469 -20.22 22.78 -17.41
N LEU A 470 -19.24 23.64 -17.69
CA LEU A 470 -18.06 23.85 -16.84
C LEU A 470 -18.47 24.38 -15.46
N SER A 471 -19.42 25.34 -15.42
CA SER A 471 -19.91 25.91 -14.15
C SER A 471 -20.63 24.91 -13.25
N ASP A 472 -21.00 23.74 -13.76
CA ASP A 472 -21.67 22.68 -13.00
C ASP A 472 -20.66 21.66 -12.42
N LEU A 473 -19.35 21.79 -12.70
CA LEU A 473 -18.29 20.97 -12.08
C LEU A 473 -17.92 21.52 -10.69
N HIS A 474 -18.81 21.34 -9.71
CA HIS A 474 -18.71 21.94 -8.38
C HIS A 474 -17.57 21.37 -7.51
N ASP A 475 -17.12 20.14 -7.82
CA ASP A 475 -16.12 19.41 -7.05
C ASP A 475 -14.68 19.69 -7.52
N LEU A 476 -14.48 20.61 -8.50
CA LEU A 476 -13.14 20.98 -8.94
C LEU A 476 -12.40 21.75 -7.85
N GLU A 477 -11.19 21.31 -7.58
CA GLU A 477 -10.18 21.93 -6.71
C GLU A 477 -9.10 22.64 -7.53
N TYR A 478 -8.79 22.12 -8.71
CA TYR A 478 -7.79 22.65 -9.65
C TYR A 478 -8.36 22.76 -11.06
N LEU A 479 -8.30 23.97 -11.63
CA LEU A 479 -8.68 24.25 -13.02
C LEU A 479 -7.58 25.05 -13.73
N ASP A 480 -7.06 24.51 -14.84
CA ASP A 480 -6.06 25.16 -15.68
C ASP A 480 -6.50 25.14 -17.15
N LEU A 481 -6.76 26.33 -17.69
CA LEU A 481 -7.12 26.55 -19.09
C LEU A 481 -6.08 27.44 -19.80
N SER A 482 -4.87 27.57 -19.28
CA SER A 482 -3.82 28.45 -19.77
C SER A 482 -3.44 28.17 -21.25
N ASP A 483 -2.92 29.16 -21.92
CA ASP A 483 -2.48 29.10 -23.33
C ASP A 483 -3.58 28.68 -24.32
N ASN A 484 -4.81 29.15 -24.08
CA ASN A 484 -5.94 28.90 -24.98
C ASN A 484 -6.62 30.20 -25.41
N PRO A 485 -7.00 30.37 -26.68
CA PRO A 485 -7.70 31.56 -27.14
C PRO A 485 -9.20 31.51 -26.79
N LEU A 486 -9.52 31.56 -25.48
CA LEU A 486 -10.89 31.46 -25.00
C LEU A 486 -11.76 32.57 -25.58
N ALA A 487 -12.88 32.23 -26.24
CA ALA A 487 -13.80 33.17 -26.82
C ALA A 487 -14.81 33.72 -25.80
N LEU A 488 -15.05 32.97 -24.73
CA LEU A 488 -15.97 33.32 -23.63
C LEU A 488 -15.26 33.14 -22.28
N THR A 489 -15.60 34.01 -21.34
CA THR A 489 -15.09 33.94 -19.97
C THR A 489 -15.88 32.90 -19.17
N PRO A 490 -15.22 31.95 -18.49
CA PRO A 490 -15.89 30.98 -17.62
C PRO A 490 -16.60 31.63 -16.43
N ASP A 491 -17.69 31.01 -15.98
CA ASP A 491 -18.34 31.31 -14.70
C ASP A 491 -17.89 30.25 -13.65
N VAL A 492 -17.14 30.70 -12.66
CA VAL A 492 -16.60 29.83 -11.59
C VAL A 492 -17.35 30.04 -10.26
N SER A 493 -18.42 30.85 -10.24
CA SER A 493 -19.13 31.25 -9.01
C SER A 493 -19.69 30.08 -8.19
N LYS A 494 -19.91 28.91 -8.81
CA LYS A 494 -20.44 27.71 -8.15
C LYS A 494 -19.32 26.73 -7.68
N MET A 495 -18.06 26.98 -8.02
CA MET A 495 -16.91 26.08 -7.72
C MET A 495 -16.33 26.40 -6.33
N SER A 496 -17.12 26.24 -5.28
CA SER A 496 -16.75 26.65 -3.92
C SER A 496 -15.50 25.93 -3.35
N GLY A 497 -15.14 24.76 -3.89
CA GLY A 497 -13.94 24.00 -3.53
C GLY A 497 -12.69 24.38 -4.32
N LEU A 498 -12.77 25.29 -5.30
CA LEU A 498 -11.64 25.62 -6.17
C LEU A 498 -10.52 26.32 -5.39
N GLU A 499 -9.35 25.66 -5.35
CA GLU A 499 -8.16 26.15 -4.68
C GLU A 499 -7.17 26.85 -5.63
N THR A 500 -7.13 26.37 -6.88
CA THR A 500 -6.22 26.86 -7.92
C THR A 500 -6.95 27.11 -9.23
N LEU A 501 -6.81 28.32 -9.79
CA LEU A 501 -7.33 28.69 -11.10
C LEU A 501 -6.22 29.32 -11.95
N MET A 502 -5.88 28.66 -13.06
CA MET A 502 -4.86 29.11 -14.02
C MET A 502 -5.50 29.42 -15.37
N MET A 503 -5.40 30.65 -15.82
CA MET A 503 -5.89 31.14 -17.12
C MET A 503 -4.92 32.18 -17.71
N GLU A 504 -3.64 31.90 -17.61
CA GLU A 504 -2.59 32.70 -18.24
C GLU A 504 -2.73 32.65 -19.77
N ASN A 505 -2.48 33.76 -20.47
CA ASN A 505 -2.43 33.84 -21.94
C ASN A 505 -3.69 33.27 -22.61
N THR A 506 -4.88 33.65 -22.12
CA THR A 506 -6.17 33.14 -22.64
C THR A 506 -6.97 34.16 -23.43
N ARG A 507 -6.46 35.39 -23.60
CA ARG A 507 -7.08 36.51 -24.30
C ARG A 507 -8.38 36.99 -23.63
N LEU A 508 -8.60 36.72 -22.35
CA LEU A 508 -9.77 37.19 -21.61
C LEU A 508 -9.79 38.72 -21.58
N THR A 509 -10.96 39.30 -21.75
CA THR A 509 -11.20 40.76 -21.65
C THR A 509 -11.81 41.18 -20.31
N GLU A 510 -12.30 40.21 -19.56
CA GLU A 510 -12.90 40.37 -18.24
C GLU A 510 -12.51 39.19 -17.32
N VAL A 511 -12.55 39.40 -16.02
CA VAL A 511 -12.25 38.34 -15.04
C VAL A 511 -13.39 37.31 -15.00
N PRO A 512 -13.06 36.02 -14.69
CA PRO A 512 -14.08 34.98 -14.51
C PRO A 512 -15.11 35.38 -13.45
N HIS A 513 -16.39 35.17 -13.80
CA HIS A 513 -17.47 35.57 -12.91
C HIS A 513 -17.42 34.82 -11.59
N GLY A 514 -17.49 35.56 -10.48
CA GLY A 514 -17.49 34.98 -9.12
C GLY A 514 -16.12 34.62 -8.58
N VAL A 515 -15.00 34.80 -9.32
CA VAL A 515 -13.66 34.35 -8.92
C VAL A 515 -13.21 34.93 -7.58
N PHE A 516 -13.48 36.25 -7.32
CA PHE A 516 -13.07 36.90 -6.06
C PHE A 516 -13.98 36.59 -4.87
N ASN A 517 -15.03 35.81 -5.07
CA ASN A 517 -15.96 35.36 -4.03
C ASN A 517 -15.67 33.89 -3.59
N LEU A 518 -14.66 33.27 -4.20
CA LEU A 518 -14.26 31.88 -3.86
C LEU A 518 -13.35 31.89 -2.62
N THR A 519 -13.85 31.40 -1.50
CA THR A 519 -13.15 31.42 -0.21
C THR A 519 -12.02 30.39 -0.11
N SER A 520 -12.05 29.33 -0.94
CA SER A 520 -11.00 28.31 -0.98
C SER A 520 -9.85 28.66 -1.93
N LEU A 521 -10.02 29.68 -2.78
CA LEU A 521 -9.04 30.04 -3.81
C LEU A 521 -7.79 30.65 -3.18
N THR A 522 -6.65 29.98 -3.36
CA THR A 522 -5.35 30.41 -2.85
C THR A 522 -4.36 30.73 -3.96
N GLN A 523 -4.61 30.23 -5.17
CA GLN A 523 -3.79 30.51 -6.35
C GLN A 523 -4.67 30.91 -7.53
N LEU A 524 -4.38 32.08 -8.10
CA LEU A 524 -5.04 32.60 -9.27
C LEU A 524 -4.00 33.17 -10.22
N ASN A 525 -3.93 32.67 -11.45
CA ASN A 525 -3.13 33.28 -12.51
C ASN A 525 -4.02 33.73 -13.67
N LEU A 526 -4.14 35.04 -13.85
CA LEU A 526 -4.81 35.72 -14.99
C LEU A 526 -3.82 36.61 -15.77
N SER A 527 -2.53 36.37 -15.65
CA SER A 527 -1.50 37.14 -16.36
C SER A 527 -1.58 36.99 -17.87
N ASP A 528 -0.94 37.89 -18.62
CA ASP A 528 -0.88 37.87 -20.08
C ASP A 528 -2.28 37.81 -20.77
N ASN A 529 -3.23 38.57 -20.24
CA ASN A 529 -4.60 38.66 -20.80
C ASN A 529 -4.93 40.07 -21.32
N HIS A 530 -6.18 40.29 -21.70
CA HIS A 530 -6.67 41.60 -22.21
C HIS A 530 -7.67 42.22 -21.24
N ILE A 531 -7.55 41.95 -19.95
CA ILE A 531 -8.45 42.43 -18.90
C ILE A 531 -8.23 43.92 -18.70
N THR A 532 -9.26 44.72 -18.87
CA THR A 532 -9.19 46.16 -18.70
C THR A 532 -9.86 46.65 -17.41
N GLU A 533 -10.88 45.96 -16.95
CA GLU A 533 -11.68 46.34 -15.78
C GLU A 533 -11.59 45.26 -14.69
N LEU A 534 -11.69 45.71 -13.43
CA LEU A 534 -11.73 44.83 -12.27
C LEU A 534 -12.99 45.14 -11.44
N PRO A 535 -13.69 44.09 -10.95
CA PRO A 535 -14.84 44.29 -10.07
C PRO A 535 -14.37 44.74 -8.67
N THR A 536 -15.25 45.44 -7.96
CA THR A 536 -14.99 45.91 -6.60
C THR A 536 -14.88 44.78 -5.57
N ASP A 537 -15.39 43.59 -5.91
CA ASP A 537 -15.32 42.38 -5.08
C ASP A 537 -13.88 41.95 -4.77
N LEU A 538 -12.92 42.33 -5.64
CA LEU A 538 -11.48 42.17 -5.36
C LEU A 538 -11.07 42.78 -4.01
N LEU A 539 -11.74 43.86 -3.59
CA LEU A 539 -11.43 44.54 -2.33
C LEU A 539 -11.78 43.70 -1.09
N GLU A 540 -12.65 42.71 -1.23
CA GLU A 540 -13.12 41.85 -0.13
C GLU A 540 -12.28 40.54 -0.01
N VAL A 541 -11.38 40.27 -0.96
CA VAL A 541 -10.53 39.08 -0.94
C VAL A 541 -9.61 39.11 0.30
N ASP A 542 -9.46 37.96 0.93
CA ASP A 542 -8.54 37.79 2.06
C ASP A 542 -7.08 38.00 1.62
N PRO A 543 -6.26 38.79 2.36
CA PRO A 543 -4.90 39.07 1.97
C PRO A 543 -3.99 37.85 1.85
N ASP A 544 -4.18 36.82 2.67
CA ASP A 544 -3.39 35.59 2.63
C ASP A 544 -3.68 34.81 1.33
N SER A 545 -4.93 34.74 0.91
CA SER A 545 -5.33 34.17 -0.39
C SER A 545 -4.83 35.02 -1.55
N ALA A 546 -5.01 36.33 -1.47
CA ALA A 546 -4.63 37.29 -2.52
C ALA A 546 -3.11 37.29 -2.81
N ALA A 547 -2.29 36.90 -1.85
CA ALA A 547 -0.83 36.79 -2.04
C ALA A 547 -0.43 35.76 -3.11
N GLY A 548 -1.30 34.82 -3.44
CA GLY A 548 -1.10 33.82 -4.51
C GLY A 548 -1.75 34.22 -5.85
N PHE A 549 -2.21 35.50 -6.00
CA PHE A 549 -2.88 35.92 -7.22
C PHE A 549 -1.95 36.73 -8.10
N ASP A 550 -1.85 36.35 -9.38
CA ASP A 550 -1.12 37.04 -10.43
C ASP A 550 -2.06 37.63 -11.47
N LEU A 551 -2.05 38.96 -11.62
CA LEU A 551 -2.82 39.73 -12.59
C LEU A 551 -1.91 40.53 -13.53
N SER A 552 -0.60 40.23 -13.56
CA SER A 552 0.39 40.94 -14.37
C SER A 552 0.07 40.95 -15.87
N ASP A 553 0.71 41.82 -16.61
CA ASP A 553 0.64 41.91 -18.07
C ASP A 553 -0.78 42.02 -18.66
N ASN A 554 -1.68 42.75 -17.93
CA ASN A 554 -3.01 43.10 -18.37
C ASN A 554 -3.10 44.62 -18.63
N PRO A 555 -3.85 45.08 -19.68
CA PRO A 555 -3.99 46.49 -20.03
C PRO A 555 -5.06 47.20 -19.16
N PHE A 556 -4.82 47.23 -17.83
CA PHE A 556 -5.81 47.77 -16.88
C PHE A 556 -6.10 49.25 -17.10
N SER A 557 -7.39 49.62 -17.04
CA SER A 557 -7.86 50.98 -17.06
C SER A 557 -7.39 51.76 -15.80
N PRO A 558 -7.40 53.10 -15.83
CA PRO A 558 -7.15 53.89 -14.64
C PRO A 558 -8.08 53.55 -13.46
N ALA A 559 -9.31 53.15 -13.73
CA ALA A 559 -10.29 52.72 -12.72
C ALA A 559 -9.89 51.39 -12.07
N ALA A 560 -9.48 50.39 -12.85
CA ALA A 560 -8.95 49.12 -12.35
C ALA A 560 -7.67 49.33 -11.54
N LEU A 561 -6.72 50.13 -12.02
CA LEU A 561 -5.52 50.50 -11.28
C LEU A 561 -5.80 51.21 -9.94
N ALA A 562 -6.87 51.98 -9.86
CA ALA A 562 -7.32 52.60 -8.61
C ALA A 562 -7.82 51.57 -7.60
N ILE A 563 -8.50 50.49 -8.04
CA ILE A 563 -8.92 49.38 -7.20
C ILE A 563 -7.67 48.64 -6.66
N LEU A 564 -6.72 48.30 -7.54
CA LEU A 564 -5.48 47.62 -7.15
C LEU A 564 -4.67 48.43 -6.15
N ARG A 565 -4.49 49.74 -6.37
CA ARG A 565 -3.80 50.65 -5.42
C ARG A 565 -4.53 50.74 -4.08
N ARG A 566 -5.85 50.78 -4.09
CA ARG A 566 -6.63 50.80 -2.84
C ARG A 566 -6.43 49.48 -2.05
N TYR A 567 -6.37 48.36 -2.74
CA TYR A 567 -6.09 47.06 -2.13
C TYR A 567 -4.66 47.03 -1.58
N TYR A 568 -3.67 47.38 -2.40
CA TYR A 568 -2.25 47.45 -2.01
C TYR A 568 -2.00 48.31 -0.78
N ASN A 569 -2.60 49.53 -0.72
CA ASN A 569 -2.45 50.42 0.41
C ASN A 569 -3.01 49.87 1.73
N ARG A 570 -3.92 48.89 1.65
CA ARG A 570 -4.50 48.23 2.83
C ARG A 570 -3.73 46.99 3.24
N THR A 571 -3.20 46.20 2.30
CA THR A 571 -2.73 44.84 2.53
C THR A 571 -1.27 44.60 2.14
N ALA A 572 -0.67 45.51 1.38
CA ALA A 572 0.67 45.39 0.77
C ALA A 572 0.76 44.29 -0.34
N VAL A 573 -0.36 43.70 -0.77
CA VAL A 573 -0.41 42.75 -1.92
C VAL A 573 -0.67 43.53 -3.19
N ASP A 574 0.15 43.34 -4.23
CA ASP A 574 0.12 44.09 -5.50
C ASP A 574 -0.30 43.26 -6.72
N PHE A 575 -0.59 41.95 -6.55
CA PHE A 575 -1.00 41.05 -7.61
C PHE A 575 -0.01 40.96 -8.78
N ASP A 576 1.29 41.15 -8.51
CA ASP A 576 2.39 41.30 -9.49
C ASP A 576 2.20 42.42 -10.51
N VAL A 577 1.31 43.38 -10.23
CA VAL A 577 1.07 44.58 -11.04
C VAL A 577 1.88 45.76 -10.51
N ALA A 578 3.00 46.08 -11.16
CA ALA A 578 3.91 47.12 -10.72
C ALA A 578 3.25 48.51 -10.59
N GLN A 579 2.25 48.83 -11.41
CA GLN A 579 1.48 50.09 -11.38
C GLN A 579 0.62 50.24 -10.11
N ALA A 580 0.30 49.12 -9.42
CA ALA A 580 -0.44 49.17 -8.16
C ALA A 580 0.40 49.83 -7.02
N ARG A 581 1.74 49.73 -7.08
CA ARG A 581 2.69 50.31 -6.13
C ARG A 581 2.93 51.82 -6.34
N GLN A 582 2.53 52.39 -7.52
CA GLN A 582 2.78 53.77 -7.86
C GLN A 582 1.70 54.71 -7.28
N PRO A 583 2.07 55.89 -6.74
CA PRO A 583 1.07 56.89 -6.34
C PRO A 583 0.22 57.33 -7.54
N ALA A 584 -1.06 57.64 -7.31
CA ALA A 584 -1.93 58.13 -8.37
C ALA A 584 -1.31 59.35 -9.06
N PRO A 585 -1.36 59.47 -10.41
CA PRO A 585 -0.83 60.64 -11.09
C PRO A 585 -1.55 61.89 -10.59
N ASP A 586 -0.74 62.90 -10.19
CA ASP A 586 -1.22 64.14 -9.61
C ASP A 586 -2.10 64.89 -10.63
N ARG A 587 -3.38 65.07 -10.37
CA ARG A 587 -4.32 65.81 -11.23
C ARG A 587 -4.00 67.32 -11.28
N SER A 588 -2.94 67.80 -10.60
CA SER A 588 -2.57 69.18 -10.52
C SER A 588 -1.77 69.73 -11.71
N SER A 589 -1.18 68.86 -12.58
CA SER A 589 -0.33 69.30 -13.68
C SER A 589 -1.04 69.63 -15.02
N SER A 590 -2.36 69.42 -15.11
CA SER A 590 -3.13 69.73 -16.35
C SER A 590 -3.87 71.07 -16.34
N ARG A 591 -3.61 71.95 -15.35
CA ARG A 591 -4.27 73.26 -15.25
C ARG A 591 -3.37 74.47 -15.43
N SER A 592 -2.17 74.37 -16.03
CA SER A 592 -1.29 75.52 -16.27
C SER A 592 -0.75 75.57 -17.70
N ALA A 593 -1.63 75.53 -18.70
CA ALA A 593 -1.28 75.86 -20.07
C ALA A 593 -2.45 76.47 -20.82
N THR A 594 -3.07 77.54 -20.25
CA THR A 594 -3.86 78.50 -21.02
C THR A 594 -3.89 79.80 -20.24
N SER A 595 -2.95 80.69 -20.52
CA SER A 595 -3.14 82.13 -20.53
C SER A 595 -1.79 82.85 -20.61
N SER A 596 -1.38 83.22 -21.81
CA SER A 596 -0.77 84.52 -22.14
C SER A 596 -0.69 84.65 -23.65
N GLU A 597 -1.84 85.02 -24.24
CA GLU A 597 -1.85 85.87 -25.40
C GLU A 597 -1.77 87.29 -24.92
N THR A 598 -1.03 88.03 -25.67
CA THR A 598 -1.26 89.37 -26.19
C THR A 598 -0.06 90.33 -26.06
N GLU A 599 0.11 90.91 -27.21
CA GLU A 599 0.62 92.26 -27.53
C GLU A 599 2.14 92.41 -27.70
N GLY A 600 2.47 92.73 -28.92
CA GLY A 600 2.77 94.00 -29.45
C GLY A 600 3.83 94.03 -30.57
N GLU A 601 3.38 94.52 -31.68
CA GLU A 601 3.97 95.51 -32.61
C GLU A 601 5.47 95.42 -32.98
N GLU A 602 5.85 95.22 -34.18
CA GLU A 602 6.07 96.02 -35.41
C GLU A 602 6.57 95.17 -36.55
#